data_0806a6092810ccc5d1ee2b34e73a7fe6
#
_entry.id   0806a6092810ccc5d1ee2b34e73a7fe6
#
_cell.length_a   1.000
_cell.length_b   1.000
_cell.length_c   1.000
_cell.angle_alpha   90.00
_cell.angle_beta   90.00
_cell.angle_gamma   90.00
#
_symmetry.space_group_name_H-M   'P 1'
#
loop_
_entity.id
_entity.type
_entity.pdbx_description
1 polymer ?
#
loop_
_entity_poly.entity_id
_entity_poly.type
_entity_poly.pdbx_seq_one_letter_code
_entity_poly.pdbx_strand_id
1 'polypeptide(L)'
;SHNHPSAVEPFQGAATGVGGILRDIFTMGARPIAVLNSLRFGSLEDAKTKRIFRGVISGISHYGNCFGVPTVGGEIYFDHAYTGNPLVNVMALGLMETPEIVKSGASGIGNPVLYVGSTTGRDGMGGASFASAELREQSIDDRPAVQVGDPFLEKCLVEACLEAFKTGAVVAAQDMGAAGITCSTSEMAVNGGVG
;
A
#
# COMPACT_ATOMS: atom_id res chain seq x y z
N SER A 1 -3.00 -5.14 -4.93
CA SER A 1 -1.91 -5.74 -5.72
C SER A 1 -1.08 -4.67 -6.41
N HIS A 2 0.22 -4.94 -6.59
CA HIS A 2 1.19 -4.01 -7.18
C HIS A 2 1.95 -4.67 -8.34
N ASN A 3 1.23 -5.21 -9.32
CA ASN A 3 1.80 -5.98 -10.42
C ASN A 3 2.65 -5.12 -11.37
N HIS A 4 2.05 -4.09 -11.99
CA HIS A 4 2.74 -3.22 -12.95
C HIS A 4 3.94 -2.49 -12.34
N PRO A 5 3.83 -1.84 -11.17
CA PRO A 5 4.99 -1.26 -10.50
C PRO A 5 6.10 -2.26 -10.26
N SER A 6 5.76 -3.49 -9.85
CA SER A 6 6.75 -4.55 -9.61
C SER A 6 7.39 -5.10 -10.88
N ALA A 7 6.73 -5.02 -12.03
CA ALA A 7 7.32 -5.42 -13.32
C ALA A 7 8.46 -4.47 -13.74
N VAL A 8 8.33 -3.18 -13.43
CA VAL A 8 9.25 -2.11 -13.82
C VAL A 8 10.31 -1.87 -12.75
N GLU A 9 9.90 -1.63 -11.52
CA GLU A 9 10.77 -1.40 -10.37
C GLU A 9 10.39 -2.38 -9.23
N PRO A 10 10.86 -3.63 -9.29
CA PRO A 10 10.33 -4.71 -8.47
C PRO A 10 10.51 -4.50 -6.96
N PHE A 11 11.59 -3.84 -6.53
CA PHE A 11 11.80 -3.56 -5.11
C PHE A 11 10.78 -2.55 -4.60
N GLN A 12 10.71 -1.37 -5.20
CA GLN A 12 9.81 -0.31 -4.76
C GLN A 12 8.34 -0.65 -5.00
N GLY A 13 8.03 -1.26 -6.14
CA GLY A 13 6.67 -1.69 -6.47
C GLY A 13 6.10 -2.68 -5.45
N ALA A 14 6.89 -3.65 -5.01
CA ALA A 14 6.46 -4.60 -3.99
C ALA A 14 6.47 -3.98 -2.58
N ALA A 15 7.45 -3.16 -2.26
CA ALA A 15 7.55 -2.47 -0.97
C ALA A 15 6.32 -1.57 -0.74
N THR A 16 5.97 -0.74 -1.69
CA THR A 16 4.77 0.13 -1.60
C THR A 16 3.47 -0.66 -1.62
N GLY A 17 3.45 -1.84 -2.21
CA GLY A 17 2.32 -2.77 -2.11
C GLY A 17 2.07 -3.25 -0.68
N VAL A 18 3.14 -3.53 0.07
CA VAL A 18 3.04 -3.84 1.50
C VAL A 18 2.57 -2.62 2.30
N GLY A 19 3.19 -1.45 2.08
CA GLY A 19 2.82 -0.22 2.77
C GLY A 19 1.35 0.15 2.56
N GLY A 20 0.86 0.12 1.34
CA GLY A 20 -0.53 0.45 1.03
C GLY A 20 -1.53 -0.41 1.79
N ILE A 21 -1.34 -1.73 1.86
CA ILE A 21 -2.28 -2.59 2.58
C ILE A 21 -2.16 -2.48 4.11
N LEU A 22 -0.97 -2.19 4.64
CA LEU A 22 -0.80 -1.92 6.06
C LEU A 22 -1.50 -0.63 6.46
N ARG A 23 -1.49 0.38 5.58
CA ARG A 23 -2.18 1.65 5.77
C ARG A 23 -3.69 1.47 5.86
N ASP A 24 -4.29 0.67 4.97
CA ASP A 24 -5.71 0.33 5.03
C ASP A 24 -6.10 -0.27 6.41
N ILE A 25 -5.23 -1.10 6.97
CA ILE A 25 -5.47 -1.78 8.24
C ILE A 25 -5.47 -0.78 9.41
N PHE A 26 -4.44 0.07 9.53
CA PHE A 26 -4.34 0.92 10.70
C PHE A 26 -5.27 2.14 10.64
N THR A 27 -5.66 2.61 9.47
CA THR A 27 -6.65 3.69 9.35
C THR A 27 -8.05 3.27 9.84
N MET A 28 -8.33 1.97 9.88
CA MET A 28 -9.53 1.41 10.51
C MET A 28 -9.42 1.24 12.03
N GLY A 29 -8.29 1.61 12.63
CA GLY A 29 -8.02 1.45 14.06
C GLY A 29 -7.35 0.13 14.42
N ALA A 30 -7.13 -0.78 13.47
CA ALA A 30 -6.51 -2.06 13.74
C ALA A 30 -4.98 -1.98 13.74
N ARG A 31 -4.33 -2.65 14.68
CA ARG A 31 -2.88 -2.81 14.67
C ARG A 31 -2.50 -3.92 13.69
N PRO A 32 -1.71 -3.63 12.64
CA PRO A 32 -1.18 -4.67 11.77
C PRO A 32 -0.27 -5.65 12.53
N ILE A 33 -0.48 -6.95 12.32
CA ILE A 33 0.25 -8.00 13.06
C ILE A 33 0.90 -9.04 12.15
N ALA A 34 0.43 -9.20 10.93
CA ALA A 34 0.95 -10.18 9.99
C ALA A 34 0.62 -9.81 8.55
N VAL A 35 1.47 -10.28 7.63
CA VAL A 35 1.19 -10.26 6.20
C VAL A 35 1.32 -11.67 5.60
N LEU A 36 0.56 -11.92 4.56
CA LEU A 36 0.63 -13.12 3.71
C LEU A 36 0.74 -12.67 2.26
N ASN A 37 1.43 -13.45 1.44
CA ASN A 37 1.66 -13.08 0.05
C ASN A 37 1.14 -14.16 -0.89
N SER A 38 0.51 -13.76 -1.99
CA SER A 38 0.18 -14.64 -3.11
C SER A 38 0.90 -14.11 -4.35
N LEU A 39 1.96 -14.79 -4.76
CA LEU A 39 2.90 -14.33 -5.77
C LEU A 39 2.90 -15.25 -6.98
N ARG A 40 2.96 -14.66 -8.18
CA ARG A 40 3.06 -15.39 -9.44
C ARG A 40 4.16 -14.76 -10.30
N PHE A 41 4.99 -15.60 -10.89
CA PHE A 41 6.10 -15.19 -11.75
C PHE A 41 6.19 -16.10 -12.96
N GLY A 42 6.89 -15.65 -14.00
CA GLY A 42 7.32 -16.48 -15.11
C GLY A 42 8.39 -17.50 -14.69
N SER A 43 8.98 -18.18 -15.68
CA SER A 43 10.04 -19.15 -15.42
C SER A 43 11.28 -18.51 -14.78
N LEU A 44 11.83 -19.14 -13.75
CA LEU A 44 13.11 -18.74 -13.15
C LEU A 44 14.34 -19.04 -14.06
N GLU A 45 14.18 -19.66 -15.19
CA GLU A 45 15.24 -19.77 -16.20
C GLU A 45 15.51 -18.42 -16.91
N ASP A 46 14.46 -17.58 -17.00
CA ASP A 46 14.56 -16.25 -17.57
C ASP A 46 15.26 -15.26 -16.61
N ALA A 47 16.26 -14.54 -17.10
CA ALA A 47 17.05 -13.59 -16.32
C ALA A 47 16.21 -12.39 -15.83
N LYS A 48 15.25 -11.93 -16.66
CA LYS A 48 14.34 -10.84 -16.29
C LYS A 48 13.42 -11.27 -15.15
N THR A 49 12.84 -12.46 -15.22
CA THR A 49 12.03 -13.04 -14.16
C THR A 49 12.81 -13.20 -12.86
N LYS A 50 14.06 -13.68 -12.92
CA LYS A 50 14.95 -13.76 -11.73
C LYS A 50 15.16 -12.39 -11.07
N ARG A 51 15.38 -11.35 -11.87
CA ARG A 51 15.53 -9.98 -11.36
C ARG A 51 14.26 -9.50 -10.68
N ILE A 52 13.11 -9.68 -11.32
CA ILE A 52 11.80 -9.29 -10.79
C ILE A 52 11.54 -10.04 -9.47
N PHE A 53 11.69 -11.35 -9.48
CA PHE A 53 11.47 -12.20 -8.29
C PHE A 53 12.31 -11.75 -7.09
N ARG A 54 13.63 -11.56 -7.28
CA ARG A 54 14.53 -11.09 -6.22
C ARG A 54 14.13 -9.72 -5.70
N GLY A 55 13.81 -8.78 -6.60
CA GLY A 55 13.40 -7.44 -6.21
C GLY A 55 12.11 -7.43 -5.42
N VAL A 56 11.09 -8.19 -5.86
CA VAL A 56 9.80 -8.31 -5.15
C VAL A 56 9.99 -8.87 -3.74
N ILE A 57 10.70 -9.99 -3.60
CA ILE A 57 10.95 -10.59 -2.27
C ILE A 57 11.73 -9.63 -1.37
N SER A 58 12.74 -8.95 -1.92
CA SER A 58 13.53 -7.97 -1.15
C SER A 58 12.68 -6.76 -0.73
N GLY A 59 11.80 -6.26 -1.59
CA GLY A 59 10.91 -5.14 -1.28
C GLY A 59 9.90 -5.49 -0.17
N ILE A 60 9.25 -6.65 -0.27
CA ILE A 60 8.33 -7.16 0.76
C ILE A 60 9.07 -7.31 2.10
N SER A 61 10.23 -7.96 2.08
CA SER A 61 11.05 -8.18 3.28
C SER A 61 11.51 -6.87 3.91
N HIS A 62 12.00 -5.93 3.11
CA HIS A 62 12.45 -4.62 3.60
C HIS A 62 11.33 -3.87 4.31
N TYR A 63 10.17 -3.76 3.66
CA TYR A 63 9.05 -3.01 4.22
C TYR A 63 8.53 -3.66 5.51
N GLY A 64 8.28 -4.95 5.47
CA GLY A 64 7.79 -5.70 6.64
C GLY A 64 8.76 -5.64 7.83
N ASN A 65 10.07 -5.76 7.58
CA ASN A 65 11.07 -5.67 8.64
C ASN A 65 11.16 -4.27 9.25
N CYS A 66 11.17 -3.21 8.43
CA CYS A 66 11.22 -1.84 8.95
C CYS A 66 9.93 -1.47 9.70
N PHE A 67 8.79 -1.92 9.20
CA PHE A 67 7.49 -1.69 9.84
C PHE A 67 7.30 -2.57 11.10
N GLY A 68 7.95 -3.72 11.15
CA GLY A 68 7.85 -4.66 12.26
C GLY A 68 6.68 -5.64 12.16
N VAL A 69 6.26 -5.98 10.93
CA VAL A 69 5.19 -6.94 10.66
C VAL A 69 5.75 -8.15 9.90
N PRO A 70 5.66 -9.38 10.47
CA PRO A 70 6.20 -10.56 9.84
C PRO A 70 5.34 -11.05 8.67
N THR A 71 5.98 -11.63 7.66
CA THR A 71 5.31 -12.51 6.71
C THR A 71 5.16 -13.90 7.35
N VAL A 72 3.94 -14.32 7.59
CA VAL A 72 3.64 -15.58 8.31
C VAL A 72 3.23 -16.72 7.39
N GLY A 73 2.98 -16.43 6.11
CA GLY A 73 2.57 -17.45 5.15
C GLY A 73 2.37 -16.87 3.76
N GLY A 74 1.83 -17.69 2.87
CA GLY A 74 1.55 -17.33 1.49
C GLY A 74 1.87 -18.46 0.53
N GLU A 75 1.93 -18.11 -0.75
CA GLU A 75 2.20 -19.04 -1.83
C GLU A 75 2.97 -18.36 -2.96
N ILE A 76 3.77 -19.15 -3.65
CA ILE A 76 4.51 -18.69 -4.84
C ILE A 76 4.33 -19.75 -5.93
N TYR A 77 3.89 -19.31 -7.11
CA TYR A 77 3.79 -20.17 -8.29
C TYR A 77 4.50 -19.56 -9.48
N PHE A 78 4.96 -20.43 -10.37
CA PHE A 78 5.66 -20.05 -11.60
C PHE A 78 4.89 -20.59 -12.80
N ASP A 79 4.50 -19.68 -13.72
CA ASP A 79 3.82 -20.04 -14.95
C ASP A 79 4.19 -19.03 -16.04
N HIS A 80 4.33 -19.48 -17.28
CA HIS A 80 4.70 -18.65 -18.41
C HIS A 80 3.75 -17.46 -18.65
N ALA A 81 2.48 -17.56 -18.25
CA ALA A 81 1.51 -16.48 -18.34
C ALA A 81 1.93 -15.21 -17.57
N TYR A 82 2.79 -15.35 -16.55
CA TYR A 82 3.28 -14.22 -15.75
C TYR A 82 4.66 -13.72 -16.17
N THR A 83 5.16 -14.14 -17.34
CA THR A 83 6.46 -13.68 -17.85
C THR A 83 6.42 -12.18 -18.12
N GLY A 84 7.29 -11.43 -17.44
CA GLY A 84 7.40 -9.98 -17.57
C GLY A 84 6.34 -9.15 -16.82
N ASN A 85 5.24 -9.76 -16.39
CA ASN A 85 4.19 -9.10 -15.60
C ASN A 85 3.83 -9.99 -14.39
N PRO A 86 4.53 -9.88 -13.27
CA PRO A 86 4.27 -10.71 -12.09
C PRO A 86 2.93 -10.38 -11.46
N LEU A 87 2.37 -11.32 -10.73
CA LEU A 87 1.27 -11.05 -9.82
C LEU A 87 1.83 -10.90 -8.41
N VAL A 88 1.66 -9.73 -7.83
CA VAL A 88 2.16 -9.39 -6.49
C VAL A 88 0.99 -8.96 -5.62
N ASN A 89 0.42 -9.90 -4.89
CA ASN A 89 -0.65 -9.65 -3.95
C ASN A 89 -0.16 -9.82 -2.52
N VAL A 90 -0.49 -8.85 -1.68
CA VAL A 90 -0.23 -8.87 -0.25
C VAL A 90 -1.56 -8.80 0.48
N MET A 91 -1.75 -9.66 1.46
CA MET A 91 -2.83 -9.63 2.42
C MET A 91 -2.25 -9.22 3.77
N ALA A 92 -2.88 -8.27 4.45
CA ALA A 92 -2.50 -7.90 5.80
C ALA A 92 -3.59 -8.29 6.81
N LEU A 93 -3.17 -8.64 8.00
CA LEU A 93 -4.05 -8.90 9.14
C LEU A 93 -3.78 -7.87 10.23
N GLY A 94 -4.84 -7.35 10.82
CA GLY A 94 -4.77 -6.47 11.97
C GLY A 94 -5.70 -6.92 13.09
N LEU A 95 -5.40 -6.47 14.30
CA LEU A 95 -6.24 -6.71 15.48
C LEU A 95 -6.70 -5.38 16.07
N MET A 96 -7.95 -5.31 16.48
CA MET A 96 -8.55 -4.23 17.24
C MET A 96 -9.70 -4.78 18.10
N GLU A 97 -10.03 -4.06 19.15
CA GLU A 97 -11.30 -4.29 19.85
C GLU A 97 -12.46 -3.68 19.07
N THR A 98 -13.63 -4.34 19.06
CA THR A 98 -14.79 -3.88 18.29
C THR A 98 -15.18 -2.41 18.55
N PRO A 99 -15.13 -1.90 19.80
CA PRO A 99 -15.42 -0.48 20.06
C PRO A 99 -14.39 0.50 19.50
N GLU A 100 -13.20 0.03 19.10
CA GLU A 100 -12.09 0.85 18.57
C GLU A 100 -12.15 1.05 17.05
N ILE A 101 -13.18 0.53 16.38
CA ILE A 101 -13.32 0.67 14.93
C ILE A 101 -13.45 2.14 14.55
N VAL A 102 -12.49 2.62 13.76
CA VAL A 102 -12.51 3.95 13.15
C VAL A 102 -13.18 3.86 11.78
N LYS A 103 -14.17 4.69 11.56
CA LYS A 103 -14.88 4.77 10.29
C LYS A 103 -14.37 5.92 9.45
N SER A 104 -14.64 5.89 8.14
CA SER A 104 -14.20 6.91 7.19
C SER A 104 -15.21 8.05 6.97
N GLY A 105 -16.40 8.00 7.56
CA GLY A 105 -17.43 9.01 7.35
C GLY A 105 -17.16 10.32 8.11
N ALA A 106 -16.99 11.42 7.37
CA ALA A 106 -16.82 12.75 7.97
C ALA A 106 -18.05 13.15 8.79
N SER A 107 -17.83 13.73 9.98
CA SER A 107 -18.90 14.20 10.86
C SER A 107 -18.44 15.38 11.72
N GLY A 108 -19.40 16.16 12.22
CA GLY A 108 -19.16 17.32 13.08
C GLY A 108 -18.85 18.58 12.26
N ILE A 109 -19.85 19.44 12.11
CA ILE A 109 -19.71 20.73 11.41
C ILE A 109 -18.62 21.57 12.13
N GLY A 110 -17.62 22.04 11.37
CA GLY A 110 -16.50 22.81 11.90
C GLY A 110 -15.30 21.98 12.38
N ASN A 111 -15.38 20.65 12.35
CA ASN A 111 -14.22 19.82 12.63
C ASN A 111 -13.15 20.00 11.54
N PRO A 112 -11.87 20.14 11.93
CA PRO A 112 -10.79 20.26 10.96
C PRO A 112 -10.54 18.94 10.24
N VAL A 113 -10.19 19.02 8.97
CA VAL A 113 -9.63 17.90 8.21
C VAL A 113 -8.12 18.04 8.19
N LEU A 114 -7.42 17.03 8.69
CA LEU A 114 -5.96 17.03 8.79
C LEU A 114 -5.37 16.02 7.81
N TYR A 115 -4.39 16.46 7.05
CA TYR A 115 -3.49 15.56 6.33
C TYR A 115 -2.31 15.21 7.22
N VAL A 116 -2.08 13.93 7.45
CA VAL A 116 -0.98 13.42 8.27
C VAL A 116 -0.16 12.40 7.49
N GLY A 117 1.16 12.49 7.55
CA GLY A 117 2.07 11.60 6.86
C GLY A 117 3.25 12.32 6.22
N SER A 118 3.87 11.69 5.24
CA SER A 118 5.01 12.23 4.50
C SER A 118 4.64 13.47 3.70
N THR A 119 5.63 14.34 3.49
CA THR A 119 5.52 15.39 2.47
C THR A 119 5.42 14.75 1.08
N THR A 120 4.60 15.32 0.21
CA THR A 120 4.46 14.84 -1.16
C THR A 120 5.75 15.05 -1.96
N GLY A 121 6.19 13.99 -2.64
CA GLY A 121 7.28 14.01 -3.62
C GLY A 121 6.76 14.05 -5.06
N ARG A 122 7.67 13.87 -6.00
CA ARG A 122 7.35 13.75 -7.44
C ARG A 122 7.35 12.31 -7.94
N ASP A 123 7.75 11.35 -7.11
CA ASP A 123 7.66 9.93 -7.38
C ASP A 123 6.20 9.47 -7.34
N GLY A 124 5.86 8.49 -8.16
CA GLY A 124 4.52 7.95 -8.24
C GLY A 124 3.50 8.80 -8.98
N MET A 125 3.91 9.93 -9.58
CA MET A 125 3.02 10.75 -10.40
C MET A 125 2.49 9.95 -11.59
N GLY A 126 1.16 9.95 -11.77
CA GLY A 126 0.52 9.16 -12.81
C GLY A 126 0.52 7.64 -12.57
N GLY A 127 0.87 7.19 -11.36
CA GLY A 127 0.97 5.78 -11.02
C GLY A 127 -0.31 4.98 -11.25
N ALA A 128 -1.48 5.55 -10.98
CA ALA A 128 -2.77 4.93 -11.26
C ALA A 128 -3.02 4.73 -12.76
N SER A 129 -2.70 5.74 -13.58
CA SER A 129 -2.79 5.65 -15.05
C SER A 129 -1.81 4.61 -15.60
N PHE A 130 -0.58 4.61 -15.10
CA PHE A 130 0.43 3.60 -15.45
C PHE A 130 -0.04 2.19 -15.09
N ALA A 131 -0.58 1.98 -13.89
CA ALA A 131 -1.07 0.68 -13.45
C ALA A 131 -2.28 0.17 -14.25
N SER A 132 -2.99 1.06 -14.94
CA SER A 132 -4.14 0.73 -15.80
C SER A 132 -3.78 0.57 -17.28
N ALA A 133 -2.55 0.90 -17.67
CA ALA A 133 -2.08 0.77 -19.06
C ALA A 133 -1.52 -0.64 -19.33
N GLU A 134 -1.41 -1.00 -20.60
CA GLU A 134 -0.70 -2.22 -21.00
C GLU A 134 0.81 -2.05 -20.79
N LEU A 135 1.45 -3.07 -20.23
CA LEU A 135 2.92 -3.11 -20.13
C LEU A 135 3.55 -3.33 -21.52
N ARG A 136 4.51 -2.48 -21.85
CA ARG A 136 5.29 -2.52 -23.09
C ARG A 136 6.78 -2.64 -22.79
N GLU A 137 7.60 -2.96 -23.78
CA GLU A 137 9.05 -2.99 -23.59
C GLU A 137 9.63 -1.66 -23.09
N GLN A 138 9.05 -0.53 -23.56
CA GLN A 138 9.42 0.81 -23.14
C GLN A 138 8.90 1.20 -21.73
N SER A 139 8.06 0.38 -21.11
CA SER A 139 7.51 0.70 -19.77
C SER A 139 8.58 0.81 -18.66
N ILE A 140 9.82 0.45 -18.96
CA ILE A 140 10.95 0.72 -18.07
C ILE A 140 11.22 2.22 -17.90
N ASP A 141 10.83 3.05 -18.86
CA ASP A 141 10.92 4.51 -18.82
C ASP A 141 9.87 5.12 -17.87
N ASP A 142 8.84 4.33 -17.50
CA ASP A 142 7.80 4.71 -16.55
C ASP A 142 8.21 4.53 -15.08
N ARG A 143 9.49 4.20 -14.80
CA ARG A 143 10.00 4.08 -13.42
C ARG A 143 9.64 5.26 -12.51
N PRO A 144 9.62 6.52 -12.96
CA PRO A 144 9.21 7.63 -12.13
C PRO A 144 7.74 7.57 -11.66
N ALA A 145 6.88 6.79 -12.32
CA ALA A 145 5.50 6.55 -11.91
C ALA A 145 5.38 5.56 -10.75
N VAL A 146 6.47 4.87 -10.40
CA VAL A 146 6.52 3.98 -9.22
C VAL A 146 6.85 4.79 -7.98
N GLN A 147 6.01 4.68 -6.96
CA GLN A 147 6.24 5.35 -5.68
C GLN A 147 7.45 4.76 -4.95
N VAL A 148 8.14 5.61 -4.20
CA VAL A 148 9.18 5.20 -3.24
C VAL A 148 8.53 5.13 -1.85
N GLY A 149 8.58 3.96 -1.23
CA GLY A 149 8.00 3.75 0.09
C GLY A 149 8.95 4.19 1.22
N ASP A 150 8.39 4.75 2.28
CA ASP A 150 9.10 5.05 3.53
C ASP A 150 8.50 4.25 4.68
N PRO A 151 8.98 3.01 4.91
CA PRO A 151 8.42 2.14 5.94
C PRO A 151 8.71 2.64 7.37
N PHE A 152 9.78 3.41 7.57
CA PHE A 152 10.08 3.98 8.88
C PHE A 152 9.08 5.07 9.25
N LEU A 153 8.82 5.99 8.34
CA LEU A 153 7.84 7.05 8.59
C LEU A 153 6.43 6.48 8.72
N GLU A 154 6.08 5.49 7.92
CA GLU A 154 4.78 4.82 8.07
C GLU A 154 4.67 4.07 9.40
N LYS A 155 5.76 3.50 9.92
CA LYS A 155 5.79 2.93 11.27
C LYS A 155 5.53 3.99 12.33
N CYS A 156 6.13 5.16 12.22
CA CYS A 156 5.85 6.28 13.13
C CYS A 156 4.39 6.72 13.03
N LEU A 157 3.86 6.75 11.81
CA LEU A 157 2.48 7.17 11.56
C LEU A 157 1.46 6.20 12.19
N VAL A 158 1.66 4.89 12.07
CA VAL A 158 0.74 3.92 12.67
C VAL A 158 0.72 4.04 14.20
N GLU A 159 1.88 4.19 14.85
CA GLU A 159 1.91 4.36 16.30
C GLU A 159 1.18 5.64 16.74
N ALA A 160 1.45 6.75 16.06
CA ALA A 160 0.79 8.03 16.36
C ALA A 160 -0.73 7.98 16.09
N CYS A 161 -1.17 7.38 14.99
CA CYS A 161 -2.60 7.26 14.66
C CYS A 161 -3.34 6.38 15.68
N LEU A 162 -2.79 5.21 16.02
CA LEU A 162 -3.43 4.32 16.98
C LEU A 162 -3.51 4.94 18.41
N GLU A 163 -2.53 5.75 18.79
CA GLU A 163 -2.63 6.54 20.03
C GLU A 163 -3.68 7.65 19.93
N ALA A 164 -3.69 8.40 18.83
CA ALA A 164 -4.65 9.47 18.59
C ALA A 164 -6.11 8.96 18.60
N PHE A 165 -6.37 7.81 18.00
CA PHE A 165 -7.71 7.21 17.96
C PHE A 165 -8.24 6.91 19.38
N LYS A 166 -7.38 6.46 20.30
CA LYS A 166 -7.74 6.17 21.70
C LYS A 166 -8.16 7.41 22.49
N THR A 167 -7.79 8.59 22.05
CA THR A 167 -8.20 9.84 22.71
C THR A 167 -9.67 10.18 22.51
N GLY A 168 -10.33 9.59 21.50
CA GLY A 168 -11.68 9.94 21.07
C GLY A 168 -11.79 11.29 20.35
N ALA A 169 -10.68 11.99 20.12
CA ALA A 169 -10.68 13.26 19.40
C ALA A 169 -10.78 13.09 17.86
N VAL A 170 -10.41 11.92 17.35
CA VAL A 170 -10.50 11.60 15.92
C VAL A 170 -11.85 10.96 15.65
N VAL A 171 -12.69 11.63 14.89
CA VAL A 171 -14.06 11.16 14.57
C VAL A 171 -14.11 10.29 13.33
N ALA A 172 -13.14 10.44 12.41
CA ALA A 172 -13.04 9.66 11.18
C ALA A 172 -11.59 9.65 10.69
N ALA A 173 -11.23 8.61 9.97
CA ALA A 173 -9.95 8.52 9.26
C ALA A 173 -10.15 7.80 7.93
N GLN A 174 -9.37 8.21 6.93
CA GLN A 174 -9.34 7.61 5.60
C GLN A 174 -7.90 7.64 5.10
N ASP A 175 -7.43 6.53 4.56
CA ASP A 175 -6.17 6.55 3.83
C ASP A 175 -6.33 7.20 2.46
N MET A 176 -5.23 7.59 1.84
CA MET A 176 -5.25 8.16 0.50
C MET A 176 -4.90 7.10 -0.54
N GLY A 177 -5.91 6.69 -1.30
CA GLY A 177 -5.74 5.80 -2.45
C GLY A 177 -5.10 6.48 -3.66
N ALA A 178 -5.27 5.89 -4.84
CA ALA A 178 -4.60 6.27 -6.07
C ALA A 178 -4.83 7.72 -6.53
N ALA A 179 -5.99 8.32 -6.23
CA ALA A 179 -6.30 9.72 -6.55
C ALA A 179 -5.92 10.69 -5.42
N GLY A 180 -5.21 10.23 -4.39
CA GLY A 180 -4.68 11.06 -3.30
C GLY A 180 -5.77 11.78 -2.50
N ILE A 181 -5.55 13.07 -2.19
CA ILE A 181 -6.47 13.89 -1.38
C ILE A 181 -7.88 13.94 -1.99
N THR A 182 -8.00 14.01 -3.30
CA THR A 182 -9.31 14.04 -3.97
C THR A 182 -10.13 12.79 -3.69
N CYS A 183 -9.49 11.62 -3.70
CA CYS A 183 -10.15 10.35 -3.37
C CYS A 183 -10.61 10.35 -1.92
N SER A 184 -9.69 10.54 -0.97
CA SER A 184 -10.00 10.42 0.45
C SER A 184 -11.02 11.43 0.94
N THR A 185 -10.93 12.69 0.52
CA THR A 185 -11.90 13.72 0.93
C THR A 185 -13.29 13.48 0.36
N SER A 186 -13.39 13.07 -0.92
CA SER A 186 -14.68 12.72 -1.53
C SER A 186 -15.32 11.50 -0.87
N GLU A 187 -14.54 10.47 -0.60
CA GLU A 187 -15.03 9.26 0.08
C GLU A 187 -15.49 9.57 1.51
N MET A 188 -14.73 10.36 2.26
CA MET A 188 -15.13 10.78 3.60
C MET A 188 -16.42 11.60 3.60
N ALA A 189 -16.59 12.49 2.63
CA ALA A 189 -17.81 13.28 2.47
C ALA A 189 -19.01 12.39 2.14
N VAL A 190 -18.87 11.49 1.17
CA VAL A 190 -19.95 10.56 0.78
C VAL A 190 -20.34 9.65 1.95
N ASN A 191 -19.35 9.04 2.62
CA ASN A 191 -19.60 8.15 3.76
C ASN A 191 -20.20 8.88 4.97
N GLY A 192 -19.93 10.18 5.10
CA GLY A 192 -20.53 11.04 6.13
C GLY A 192 -21.88 11.64 5.75
N GLY A 193 -22.27 11.55 4.47
CA GLY A 193 -23.49 12.18 3.97
C GLY A 193 -23.41 13.72 3.94
N VAL A 194 -22.22 14.25 3.75
CA VAL A 194 -21.92 15.70 3.71
C VAL A 194 -21.22 16.07 2.41
N GLY A 195 -21.19 17.38 2.08
CA GLY A 195 -20.52 17.89 0.91
C GLY A 195 -19.35 18.80 1.25
#